data_1de0a3efaad83dcc3a21bf71f5235715
#
_entry.id   1de0a3efaad83dcc3a21bf71f5235715
#
_cell.length_a   1.000
_cell.length_b   1.000
_cell.length_c   1.000
_cell.angle_alpha   90.00
_cell.angle_beta   90.00
_cell.angle_gamma   90.00
#
_symmetry.space_group_name_H-M   'P 1'
#
loop_
_entity.id
_entity.type
_entity.pdbx_description
1 polymer ?
#
loop_
_entity_poly.entity_id
_entity_poly.type
_entity_poly.pdbx_seq_one_letter_code
_entity_poly.pdbx_strand_id
1 'polypeptide(L)'
;MGETLWPTAEEKEEPAGGRAMPAFLLGVLAGILVLGLIWAATVVLRDTGTGTRPVATTPVASTAPADAEPAREVEALRPPSRTDRCRQADADLAAPLRAAAPALDQWEIHVGAMNKLVVGAITPQQAGAFWSQTKVGAERNLANFDSASRRARLAGVDCPSPSTLSHASKVLRACAEHVVREQQALETARIALRTWRTHIRHMKMLDMGHLSPDVATRLWLANWHRGVRELRTYRSAMRAMDGLATC
;
A
#
# COMPACT_ATOMS: atom_id res chain seq x y z
N MET A 1 12.50 -14.45 8.76
CA MET A 1 13.61 -14.54 7.81
C MET A 1 13.05 -14.18 6.45
N GLY A 2 13.15 -12.91 6.05
CA GLY A 2 12.62 -12.39 4.79
C GLY A 2 13.77 -12.21 3.82
N GLU A 3 13.86 -13.06 2.81
CA GLU A 3 14.78 -12.87 1.70
C GLU A 3 14.44 -11.57 0.97
N THR A 4 15.44 -10.73 0.79
CA THR A 4 15.38 -9.48 0.05
C THR A 4 15.09 -9.78 -1.42
N LEU A 5 13.85 -9.58 -1.85
CA LEU A 5 13.36 -9.75 -3.24
C LEU A 5 13.95 -8.73 -4.25
N TRP A 6 14.96 -7.96 -3.85
CA TRP A 6 15.56 -6.93 -4.69
C TRP A 6 17.03 -7.23 -4.93
N PRO A 7 17.49 -7.35 -6.18
CA PRO A 7 18.91 -7.30 -6.46
C PRO A 7 19.44 -5.93 -6.04
N THR A 8 20.46 -5.91 -5.19
CA THR A 8 21.28 -4.72 -4.98
C THR A 8 21.94 -4.39 -6.31
N ALA A 9 21.56 -3.27 -6.92
CA ALA A 9 22.28 -2.74 -8.06
C ALA A 9 23.64 -2.25 -7.56
N GLU A 10 24.67 -3.09 -7.67
CA GLU A 10 26.04 -2.61 -7.79
C GLU A 10 26.11 -1.87 -9.13
N GLU A 11 26.29 -0.59 -9.02
CA GLU A 11 26.54 0.33 -10.14
C GLU A 11 27.91 0.00 -10.73
N LYS A 12 27.92 -0.95 -11.66
CA LYS A 12 29.07 -1.23 -12.49
C LYS A 12 28.99 -0.29 -13.67
N GLU A 13 29.77 0.77 -13.64
CA GLU A 13 30.03 1.63 -14.81
C GLU A 13 30.60 0.75 -15.93
N GLU A 14 29.81 0.54 -16.99
CA GLU A 14 30.30 -0.01 -18.25
C GLU A 14 30.43 1.10 -19.28
N PRO A 15 31.52 1.06 -20.07
CA PRO A 15 31.83 2.12 -21.05
C PRO A 15 30.89 2.08 -22.24
N ALA A 16 30.61 3.27 -22.76
CA ALA A 16 29.81 3.54 -23.96
C ALA A 16 30.27 2.73 -25.18
N GLY A 17 29.38 1.87 -25.70
CA GLY A 17 29.66 1.14 -26.95
C GLY A 17 28.44 0.41 -27.50
N GLY A 18 27.79 0.98 -28.55
CA GLY A 18 27.17 0.21 -29.62
C GLY A 18 25.74 -0.31 -29.48
N ARG A 19 24.79 0.45 -29.93
CA ARG A 19 23.56 0.07 -30.69
C ARG A 19 23.19 -1.42 -30.75
N ALA A 20 22.43 -1.91 -29.79
CA ALA A 20 21.73 -3.18 -29.89
C ALA A 20 20.30 -3.12 -29.26
N MET A 21 19.55 -2.04 -29.47
CA MET A 21 18.25 -1.83 -28.81
C MET A 21 16.96 -2.09 -29.61
N PRO A 22 16.91 -2.40 -30.93
CA PRO A 22 15.59 -2.57 -31.55
C PRO A 22 14.96 -3.94 -31.41
N ALA A 23 15.73 -5.02 -31.23
CA ALA A 23 15.17 -6.38 -31.25
C ALA A 23 14.44 -6.75 -29.95
N PHE A 24 14.86 -6.25 -28.80
CA PHE A 24 14.27 -6.57 -27.51
C PHE A 24 12.91 -5.88 -27.30
N LEU A 25 12.78 -4.63 -27.75
CA LEU A 25 11.50 -3.89 -27.66
C LEU A 25 10.43 -4.49 -28.57
N LEU A 26 10.79 -5.03 -29.74
CA LEU A 26 9.85 -5.73 -30.63
C LEU A 26 9.34 -7.04 -30.02
N GLY A 27 10.17 -7.77 -29.30
CA GLY A 27 9.77 -9.00 -28.60
C GLY A 27 8.78 -8.75 -27.45
N VAL A 28 8.99 -7.66 -26.69
CA VAL A 28 8.07 -7.27 -25.60
C VAL A 28 6.72 -6.80 -26.15
N LEU A 29 6.70 -6.04 -27.23
CA LEU A 29 5.48 -5.59 -27.89
C LEU A 29 4.68 -6.75 -28.49
N ALA A 30 5.33 -7.73 -29.12
CA ALA A 30 4.65 -8.92 -29.65
C ALA A 30 4.05 -9.78 -28.51
N GLY A 31 4.73 -9.89 -27.38
CA GLY A 31 4.24 -10.62 -26.20
C GLY A 31 3.00 -9.97 -25.57
N ILE A 32 2.92 -8.65 -25.53
CA ILE A 32 1.78 -7.90 -24.99
C ILE A 32 0.54 -8.03 -25.88
N LEU A 33 0.69 -8.05 -27.20
CA LEU A 33 -0.43 -8.23 -28.14
C LEU A 33 -1.04 -9.64 -28.06
N VAL A 34 -0.22 -10.68 -27.90
CA VAL A 34 -0.70 -12.06 -27.76
C VAL A 34 -1.45 -12.25 -26.42
N LEU A 35 -0.99 -11.62 -25.32
CA LEU A 35 -1.65 -11.67 -24.01
C LEU A 35 -3.01 -10.96 -24.01
N GLY A 36 -3.17 -9.87 -24.77
CA GLY A 36 -4.45 -9.17 -24.91
C GLY A 36 -5.52 -10.02 -25.59
N LEU A 37 -5.16 -10.84 -26.57
CA LEU A 37 -6.09 -11.71 -27.29
C LEU A 37 -6.51 -12.95 -26.48
N ILE A 38 -5.61 -13.52 -25.66
CA ILE A 38 -5.94 -14.67 -24.81
C ILE A 38 -6.88 -14.25 -23.67
N TRP A 39 -6.76 -13.01 -23.17
CA TRP A 39 -7.57 -12.51 -22.05
C TRP A 39 -9.03 -12.27 -22.44
N ALA A 40 -9.32 -11.82 -23.65
CA ALA A 40 -10.66 -11.63 -24.15
C ALA A 40 -11.49 -12.94 -24.21
N ALA A 41 -10.82 -14.09 -24.38
CA ALA A 41 -11.48 -15.39 -24.46
C ALA A 41 -11.87 -16.00 -23.08
N THR A 42 -11.20 -15.59 -21.98
CA THR A 42 -11.43 -16.17 -20.64
C THR A 42 -12.48 -15.44 -19.81
N VAL A 43 -12.83 -14.20 -20.16
CA VAL A 43 -13.83 -13.40 -19.42
C VAL A 43 -15.27 -13.85 -19.72
N VAL A 44 -15.53 -14.45 -20.90
CA VAL A 44 -16.90 -14.84 -21.33
C VAL A 44 -17.44 -16.09 -20.61
N LEU A 45 -16.62 -16.85 -19.87
CA LEU A 45 -17.01 -18.16 -19.32
C LEU A 45 -17.24 -18.20 -17.81
N ARG A 46 -17.29 -17.07 -17.08
CA ARG A 46 -17.34 -17.07 -15.60
C ARG A 46 -18.57 -16.46 -14.93
N ASP A 47 -19.66 -16.24 -15.64
CA ASP A 47 -20.85 -15.62 -15.05
C ASP A 47 -22.04 -16.57 -14.96
N THR A 48 -21.92 -17.62 -14.13
CA THR A 48 -23.09 -18.37 -13.62
C THR A 48 -22.77 -18.97 -12.25
N GLY A 49 -23.12 -18.28 -11.17
CA GLY A 49 -22.99 -18.80 -9.81
C GLY A 49 -23.96 -18.10 -8.85
N THR A 50 -25.16 -18.68 -8.71
CA THR A 50 -26.21 -18.33 -7.73
C THR A 50 -25.71 -18.50 -6.28
N GLY A 51 -25.65 -17.43 -5.51
CA GLY A 51 -25.28 -17.42 -4.08
C GLY A 51 -26.48 -17.26 -3.16
N THR A 52 -26.70 -18.23 -2.31
CA THR A 52 -27.68 -18.28 -1.22
C THR A 52 -27.27 -17.33 -0.06
N ARG A 53 -28.25 -16.62 0.46
CA ARG A 53 -28.16 -15.61 1.54
C ARG A 53 -28.33 -16.27 2.90
N PRO A 54 -27.46 -16.06 3.93
CA PRO A 54 -27.73 -16.53 5.28
C PRO A 54 -28.58 -15.52 6.10
N VAL A 55 -29.49 -16.09 6.89
CA VAL A 55 -30.42 -15.41 7.79
C VAL A 55 -29.70 -14.94 9.04
N ALA A 56 -29.98 -13.71 9.47
CA ALA A 56 -29.45 -13.10 10.68
C ALA A 56 -30.25 -13.55 11.92
N THR A 57 -29.56 -14.07 12.93
CA THR A 57 -30.09 -14.32 14.27
C THR A 57 -29.77 -13.13 15.18
N THR A 58 -30.81 -12.57 15.82
CA THR A 58 -30.74 -11.48 16.80
C THR A 58 -30.25 -12.01 18.16
N PRO A 59 -29.31 -11.33 18.86
CA PRO A 59 -28.96 -11.69 20.23
C PRO A 59 -29.89 -11.03 21.27
N VAL A 60 -30.26 -11.81 22.24
CA VAL A 60 -31.06 -11.45 23.42
C VAL A 60 -30.24 -10.56 24.36
N ALA A 61 -30.83 -9.46 24.81
CA ALA A 61 -30.25 -8.55 25.79
C ALA A 61 -30.18 -9.19 27.19
N SER A 62 -29.00 -9.26 27.78
CA SER A 62 -28.75 -9.64 29.17
C SER A 62 -28.69 -8.38 30.02
N THR A 63 -29.63 -8.23 30.93
CA THR A 63 -29.67 -7.20 31.98
C THR A 63 -28.65 -7.49 33.05
N ALA A 64 -27.63 -6.66 33.21
CA ALA A 64 -26.70 -6.68 34.35
C ALA A 64 -27.09 -5.63 35.39
N PRO A 65 -26.84 -5.89 36.72
CA PRO A 65 -27.31 -5.03 37.81
C PRO A 65 -26.54 -3.71 37.87
N ALA A 66 -27.29 -2.65 38.09
CA ALA A 66 -26.80 -1.29 38.31
C ALA A 66 -26.48 -1.12 39.83
N ASP A 67 -25.22 -1.24 40.20
CA ASP A 67 -24.71 -0.68 41.47
C ASP A 67 -23.17 -0.71 41.43
N ALA A 68 -22.58 0.38 41.01
CA ALA A 68 -21.24 0.88 41.40
C ALA A 68 -20.72 1.94 40.41
N GLU A 69 -21.11 3.21 40.55
CA GLU A 69 -20.41 4.23 39.76
C GLU A 69 -20.51 5.69 40.24
N PRO A 70 -19.84 6.10 41.32
CA PRO A 70 -19.42 7.49 41.34
C PRO A 70 -17.94 7.70 40.99
N ALA A 71 -17.06 6.67 41.06
CA ALA A 71 -15.62 6.86 40.84
C ALA A 71 -15.22 6.95 39.36
N ARG A 72 -15.96 6.33 38.42
CA ARG A 72 -15.69 6.37 36.99
C ARG A 72 -16.08 7.69 36.32
N GLU A 73 -17.06 8.40 36.85
CA GLU A 73 -17.58 9.64 36.27
C GLU A 73 -16.59 10.81 36.46
N VAL A 74 -15.84 10.83 37.57
CA VAL A 74 -14.83 11.88 37.86
C VAL A 74 -13.55 11.68 37.04
N GLU A 75 -13.18 10.44 36.73
CA GLU A 75 -12.01 10.15 35.89
C GLU A 75 -12.28 10.53 34.41
N ALA A 76 -13.52 10.40 33.93
CA ALA A 76 -13.92 10.79 32.57
C ALA A 76 -13.87 12.33 32.32
N LEU A 77 -13.86 13.15 33.36
CA LEU A 77 -13.81 14.62 33.27
C LEU A 77 -12.37 15.17 33.27
N ARG A 78 -11.38 14.33 33.49
CA ARG A 78 -9.98 14.75 33.50
C ARG A 78 -9.48 14.91 32.05
N PRO A 79 -8.95 16.07 31.66
CA PRO A 79 -8.41 16.23 30.32
C PRO A 79 -7.26 15.23 30.10
N PRO A 80 -7.15 14.61 28.90
CA PRO A 80 -6.15 13.61 28.60
C PRO A 80 -4.75 14.18 28.78
N SER A 81 -3.86 13.38 29.39
CA SER A 81 -2.45 13.78 29.53
C SER A 81 -1.78 13.89 28.16
N ARG A 82 -0.61 14.55 28.09
CA ARG A 82 0.18 14.61 26.85
C ARG A 82 0.54 13.22 26.33
N THR A 83 0.81 12.28 27.22
CA THR A 83 1.09 10.88 26.86
C THR A 83 -0.13 10.20 26.25
N ASP A 84 -1.31 10.43 26.81
CA ASP A 84 -2.55 9.82 26.28
C ASP A 84 -2.91 10.37 24.89
N ARG A 85 -2.66 11.67 24.67
CA ARG A 85 -2.85 12.27 23.34
C ARG A 85 -1.86 11.72 22.31
N CYS A 86 -0.60 11.50 22.67
CA CYS A 86 0.36 10.85 21.76
C CYS A 86 -0.02 9.39 21.50
N ARG A 87 -0.50 8.62 22.48
CA ARG A 87 -1.03 7.27 22.27
C ARG A 87 -2.23 7.24 21.33
N GLN A 88 -3.13 8.22 21.49
CA GLN A 88 -4.27 8.33 20.58
C GLN A 88 -3.80 8.65 19.15
N ALA A 89 -2.86 9.57 18.98
CA ALA A 89 -2.28 9.90 17.69
C ALA A 89 -1.58 8.70 17.02
N ASP A 90 -0.84 7.89 17.78
CA ASP A 90 -0.25 6.61 17.37
C ASP A 90 -1.35 5.65 16.86
N ALA A 91 -2.39 5.42 17.64
CA ALA A 91 -3.51 4.56 17.24
C ALA A 91 -4.21 5.02 15.95
N ASP A 92 -4.40 6.33 15.81
CA ASP A 92 -5.04 6.95 14.63
C ASP A 92 -4.17 6.86 13.37
N LEU A 93 -2.83 6.90 13.50
CA LEU A 93 -1.90 6.73 12.38
C LEU A 93 -1.65 5.27 12.03
N ALA A 94 -1.62 4.36 13.00
CA ALA A 94 -1.47 2.94 12.76
C ALA A 94 -2.62 2.35 11.92
N ALA A 95 -3.83 2.87 12.05
CA ALA A 95 -5.00 2.37 11.31
C ALA A 95 -4.84 2.53 9.77
N PRO A 96 -4.50 3.71 9.20
CA PRO A 96 -4.25 3.85 7.77
C PRO A 96 -2.99 3.12 7.30
N LEU A 97 -1.94 2.98 8.13
CA LEU A 97 -0.76 2.18 7.77
C LEU A 97 -1.12 0.70 7.59
N ARG A 98 -1.90 0.13 8.51
CA ARG A 98 -2.43 -1.24 8.35
C ARG A 98 -3.33 -1.38 7.13
N ALA A 99 -4.16 -0.39 6.84
CA ALA A 99 -5.03 -0.40 5.66
C ALA A 99 -4.26 -0.24 4.33
N ALA A 100 -3.07 0.37 4.36
CA ALA A 100 -2.19 0.52 3.20
C ALA A 100 -1.54 -0.80 2.78
N ALA A 101 -1.21 -1.66 3.75
CA ALA A 101 -0.40 -2.86 3.53
C ALA A 101 -0.91 -3.74 2.37
N PRO A 102 -2.19 -4.16 2.30
CA PRO A 102 -2.63 -5.03 1.21
C PRO A 102 -2.49 -4.40 -0.18
N ALA A 103 -2.67 -3.08 -0.31
CA ALA A 103 -2.53 -2.39 -1.58
C ALA A 103 -1.05 -2.18 -1.97
N LEU A 104 -0.18 -1.95 -0.99
CA LEU A 104 1.27 -1.84 -1.19
C LEU A 104 1.89 -3.19 -1.56
N ASP A 105 1.45 -4.28 -0.92
CA ASP A 105 1.88 -5.65 -1.26
C ASP A 105 1.50 -6.00 -2.70
N GLN A 106 0.27 -5.68 -3.11
CA GLN A 106 -0.15 -5.87 -4.51
C GLN A 106 0.72 -5.06 -5.47
N TRP A 107 0.99 -3.79 -5.16
CA TRP A 107 1.83 -2.94 -5.99
C TRP A 107 3.27 -3.44 -6.06
N GLU A 108 3.81 -3.92 -4.96
CA GLU A 108 5.13 -4.49 -4.88
C GLU A 108 5.28 -5.75 -5.73
N ILE A 109 4.34 -6.70 -5.63
CA ILE A 109 4.32 -7.91 -6.45
C ILE A 109 4.21 -7.52 -7.93
N HIS A 110 3.36 -6.55 -8.28
CA HIS A 110 3.16 -6.08 -9.63
C HIS A 110 4.43 -5.49 -10.26
N VAL A 111 5.09 -4.60 -9.54
CA VAL A 111 6.39 -3.99 -9.93
C VAL A 111 7.49 -5.03 -9.94
N GLY A 112 7.50 -5.94 -8.95
CA GLY A 112 8.45 -7.04 -8.85
C GLY A 112 8.39 -8.00 -10.03
N ALA A 113 7.19 -8.29 -10.55
CA ALA A 113 7.02 -9.08 -11.76
C ALA A 113 7.68 -8.40 -12.98
N MET A 114 7.52 -7.08 -13.13
CA MET A 114 8.21 -6.32 -14.19
C MET A 114 9.72 -6.37 -14.04
N ASN A 115 10.25 -6.19 -12.82
CA ASN A 115 11.69 -6.30 -12.56
C ASN A 115 12.25 -7.65 -12.97
N LYS A 116 11.55 -8.75 -12.63
CA LYS A 116 11.95 -10.11 -13.00
C LYS A 116 11.86 -10.37 -14.50
N LEU A 117 10.82 -9.82 -15.16
CA LEU A 117 10.63 -9.95 -16.60
C LEU A 117 11.77 -9.29 -17.38
N VAL A 118 12.15 -8.07 -17.04
CA VAL A 118 13.18 -7.31 -17.79
C VAL A 118 14.57 -7.93 -17.68
N VAL A 119 14.86 -8.69 -16.63
CA VAL A 119 16.12 -9.44 -16.49
C VAL A 119 16.01 -10.90 -16.95
N GLY A 120 14.85 -11.31 -17.51
CA GLY A 120 14.64 -12.66 -18.03
C GLY A 120 14.47 -13.72 -16.93
N ALA A 121 14.24 -13.34 -15.67
CA ALA A 121 14.04 -14.28 -14.55
C ALA A 121 12.67 -14.96 -14.57
N ILE A 122 11.70 -14.38 -15.27
CA ILE A 122 10.38 -14.97 -15.53
C ILE A 122 9.96 -14.73 -16.99
N THR A 123 9.05 -15.56 -17.47
CA THR A 123 8.48 -15.41 -18.82
C THR A 123 7.38 -14.32 -18.84
N PRO A 124 7.00 -13.78 -20.04
CA PRO A 124 5.87 -12.89 -20.18
C PRO A 124 4.55 -13.48 -19.66
N GLN A 125 4.32 -14.78 -19.82
CA GLN A 125 3.14 -15.48 -19.31
C GLN A 125 3.10 -15.49 -17.78
N GLN A 126 4.24 -15.74 -17.14
CA GLN A 126 4.36 -15.69 -15.68
C GLN A 126 4.15 -14.26 -15.15
N ALA A 127 4.73 -13.25 -15.81
CA ALA A 127 4.50 -11.86 -15.46
C ALA A 127 3.00 -11.50 -15.56
N GLY A 128 2.35 -11.91 -16.65
CA GLY A 128 0.91 -11.72 -16.86
C GLY A 128 0.05 -12.35 -15.76
N ALA A 129 0.42 -13.54 -15.26
CA ALA A 129 -0.26 -14.19 -14.13
C ALA A 129 -0.14 -13.33 -12.83
N PHE A 130 1.04 -12.82 -12.50
CA PHE A 130 1.24 -11.92 -11.37
C PHE A 130 0.41 -10.64 -11.51
N TRP A 131 0.41 -10.02 -12.70
CA TRP A 131 -0.34 -8.80 -12.95
C TRP A 131 -1.85 -9.03 -12.86
N SER A 132 -2.37 -10.15 -13.34
CA SER A 132 -3.78 -10.51 -13.20
C SER A 132 -4.17 -10.72 -11.74
N GLN A 133 -3.34 -11.45 -10.97
CA GLN A 133 -3.57 -11.70 -9.55
C GLN A 133 -3.56 -10.40 -8.74
N THR A 134 -2.63 -9.49 -8.98
CA THR A 134 -2.50 -8.25 -8.23
C THR A 134 -3.59 -7.22 -8.53
N LYS A 135 -4.33 -7.36 -9.65
CA LYS A 135 -5.52 -6.55 -9.93
C LYS A 135 -6.72 -6.94 -9.06
N VAL A 136 -6.78 -8.20 -8.60
CA VAL A 136 -7.93 -8.68 -7.83
C VAL A 136 -8.04 -7.93 -6.50
N GLY A 137 -9.16 -7.23 -6.28
CA GLY A 137 -9.42 -6.48 -5.07
C GLY A 137 -8.60 -5.18 -4.90
N ALA A 138 -7.78 -4.79 -5.87
CA ALA A 138 -6.92 -3.61 -5.79
C ALA A 138 -7.72 -2.31 -5.52
N GLU A 139 -8.82 -2.07 -6.23
CA GLU A 139 -9.68 -0.90 -6.01
C GLU A 139 -10.27 -0.88 -4.59
N ARG A 140 -10.69 -2.05 -4.06
CA ARG A 140 -11.20 -2.18 -2.69
C ARG A 140 -10.12 -1.88 -1.65
N ASN A 141 -8.92 -2.42 -1.82
CA ASN A 141 -7.80 -2.15 -0.91
C ASN A 141 -7.42 -0.67 -0.90
N LEU A 142 -7.39 -0.02 -2.07
CA LEU A 142 -7.20 1.43 -2.19
C LEU A 142 -8.32 2.23 -1.50
N ALA A 143 -9.58 1.81 -1.64
CA ALA A 143 -10.72 2.47 -1.00
C ALA A 143 -10.68 2.32 0.54
N ASN A 144 -10.26 1.16 1.05
CA ASN A 144 -10.05 0.93 2.48
C ASN A 144 -8.98 1.87 3.05
N PHE A 145 -7.85 1.98 2.36
CA PHE A 145 -6.79 2.93 2.71
C PHE A 145 -7.28 4.39 2.72
N ASP A 146 -8.02 4.79 1.69
CA ASP A 146 -8.59 6.16 1.61
C ASP A 146 -9.53 6.44 2.77
N SER A 147 -10.39 5.48 3.11
CA SER A 147 -11.33 5.61 4.22
C SER A 147 -10.60 5.76 5.57
N ALA A 148 -9.61 4.89 5.84
CA ALA A 148 -8.79 4.98 7.05
C ALA A 148 -7.99 6.30 7.11
N SER A 149 -7.38 6.70 5.98
CA SER A 149 -6.63 7.96 5.88
C SER A 149 -7.52 9.20 6.10
N ARG A 150 -8.77 9.18 5.65
CA ARG A 150 -9.71 10.28 5.92
C ARG A 150 -10.03 10.38 7.41
N ARG A 151 -10.31 9.25 8.08
CA ARG A 151 -10.56 9.23 9.54
C ARG A 151 -9.38 9.78 10.32
N ALA A 152 -8.16 9.33 10.03
CA ALA A 152 -6.95 9.82 10.69
C ALA A 152 -6.74 11.34 10.47
N ARG A 153 -7.04 11.86 9.28
CA ARG A 153 -6.96 13.31 9.03
C ARG A 153 -8.00 14.11 9.82
N LEU A 154 -9.20 13.56 9.99
CA LEU A 154 -10.27 14.21 10.76
C LEU A 154 -9.98 14.19 12.26
N ALA A 155 -9.38 13.11 12.77
CA ALA A 155 -8.92 13.02 14.16
C ALA A 155 -7.79 14.01 14.46
N GLY A 156 -6.93 14.27 13.46
CA GLY A 156 -5.74 15.10 13.63
C GLY A 156 -4.62 14.34 14.35
N VAL A 157 -3.50 15.01 14.55
CA VAL A 157 -2.35 14.46 15.32
C VAL A 157 -2.07 15.41 16.47
N ASP A 158 -2.62 15.10 17.63
CA ASP A 158 -2.41 15.87 18.86
C ASP A 158 -1.28 15.25 19.71
N CYS A 159 -0.08 15.25 19.16
CA CYS A 159 1.13 14.87 19.89
C CYS A 159 2.21 15.94 19.67
N PRO A 160 2.80 16.50 20.76
CA PRO A 160 3.84 17.50 20.65
C PRO A 160 5.05 16.99 19.87
N SER A 161 5.71 17.88 19.12
CA SER A 161 6.97 17.53 18.45
C SER A 161 8.04 17.11 19.46
N PRO A 162 8.86 16.09 19.18
CA PRO A 162 9.98 15.69 20.06
C PRO A 162 10.91 16.85 20.43
N SER A 163 11.14 17.80 19.52
CA SER A 163 11.97 18.98 19.74
C SER A 163 11.45 19.92 20.84
N THR A 164 10.14 19.89 21.13
CA THR A 164 9.52 20.73 22.18
C THR A 164 9.46 20.01 23.55
N LEU A 165 9.97 18.78 23.62
CA LEU A 165 9.85 17.90 24.77
C LEU A 165 11.18 17.73 25.55
N SER A 166 12.08 18.69 25.53
CA SER A 166 13.41 18.62 26.17
C SER A 166 13.36 18.23 27.66
N HIS A 167 12.35 18.72 28.39
CA HIS A 167 12.14 18.44 29.83
C HIS A 167 11.08 17.37 30.11
N ALA A 168 10.53 16.70 29.05
CA ALA A 168 9.54 15.67 29.24
C ALA A 168 10.16 14.33 29.65
N SER A 169 9.32 13.41 30.13
CA SER A 169 9.74 12.04 30.42
C SER A 169 10.33 11.35 29.18
N LYS A 170 11.23 10.40 29.39
CA LYS A 170 11.81 9.59 28.31
C LYS A 170 10.72 8.87 27.51
N VAL A 171 9.68 8.38 28.19
CA VAL A 171 8.53 7.68 27.57
C VAL A 171 7.78 8.61 26.62
N LEU A 172 7.44 9.85 27.03
CA LEU A 172 6.72 10.79 26.19
C LEU A 172 7.54 11.19 24.96
N ARG A 173 8.85 11.39 25.10
CA ARG A 173 9.73 11.71 23.97
C ARG A 173 9.81 10.57 22.97
N ALA A 174 9.97 9.31 23.45
CA ALA A 174 10.01 8.14 22.59
C ALA A 174 8.69 7.94 21.83
N CYS A 175 7.56 8.12 22.52
CA CYS A 175 6.24 8.05 21.88
C CYS A 175 6.07 9.15 20.81
N ALA A 176 6.46 10.38 21.11
CA ALA A 176 6.39 11.48 20.14
C ALA A 176 7.29 11.23 18.90
N GLU A 177 8.46 10.63 19.10
CA GLU A 177 9.34 10.25 18.00
C GLU A 177 8.70 9.16 17.13
N HIS A 178 8.09 8.14 17.74
CA HIS A 178 7.34 7.10 17.04
C HIS A 178 6.23 7.69 16.18
N VAL A 179 5.39 8.57 16.72
CA VAL A 179 4.31 9.26 16.00
C VAL A 179 4.85 10.03 14.77
N VAL A 180 5.98 10.72 14.89
CA VAL A 180 6.60 11.42 13.74
C VAL A 180 7.03 10.43 12.65
N ARG A 181 7.59 9.28 13.02
CA ARG A 181 7.98 8.25 12.04
C ARG A 181 6.77 7.62 11.36
N GLU A 182 5.69 7.36 12.09
CA GLU A 182 4.43 6.90 11.49
C GLU A 182 3.86 7.90 10.49
N GLN A 183 3.88 9.20 10.79
CA GLN A 183 3.46 10.24 9.84
C GLN A 183 4.31 10.21 8.56
N GLN A 184 5.63 10.05 8.69
CA GLN A 184 6.54 9.93 7.55
C GLN A 184 6.25 8.67 6.72
N ALA A 185 6.07 7.52 7.37
CA ALA A 185 5.73 6.27 6.71
C ALA A 185 4.38 6.37 5.97
N LEU A 186 3.38 6.96 6.62
CA LEU A 186 2.06 7.17 6.02
C LEU A 186 2.11 8.08 4.79
N GLU A 187 2.94 9.13 4.81
CA GLU A 187 3.08 10.01 3.63
C GLU A 187 3.74 9.27 2.46
N THR A 188 4.80 8.48 2.72
CA THR A 188 5.42 7.66 1.66
C THR A 188 4.47 6.60 1.12
N ALA A 189 3.64 5.97 1.98
CA ALA A 189 2.58 5.07 1.56
C ALA A 189 1.56 5.76 0.62
N ARG A 190 1.11 6.97 0.97
CA ARG A 190 0.20 7.77 0.14
C ARG A 190 0.77 8.05 -1.25
N ILE A 191 2.06 8.35 -1.32
CA ILE A 191 2.76 8.60 -2.59
C ILE A 191 2.74 7.34 -3.46
N ALA A 192 3.18 6.21 -2.94
CA ALA A 192 3.23 4.94 -3.67
C ALA A 192 1.83 4.47 -4.10
N LEU A 193 0.82 4.62 -3.23
CA LEU A 193 -0.56 4.23 -3.55
C LEU A 193 -1.24 5.15 -4.56
N ARG A 194 -0.83 6.43 -4.68
CA ARG A 194 -1.29 7.29 -5.79
C ARG A 194 -0.81 6.77 -7.14
N THR A 195 0.46 6.33 -7.23
CA THR A 195 1.01 5.74 -8.45
C THR A 195 0.34 4.42 -8.79
N TRP A 196 0.11 3.54 -7.80
CA TRP A 196 -0.64 2.30 -7.96
C TRP A 196 -2.05 2.55 -8.50
N ARG A 197 -2.80 3.47 -7.89
CA ARG A 197 -4.14 3.86 -8.36
C ARG A 197 -4.14 4.35 -9.80
N THR A 198 -3.16 5.17 -10.16
CA THR A 198 -3.02 5.66 -11.53
C THR A 198 -2.75 4.52 -12.50
N HIS A 199 -1.90 3.55 -12.11
CA HIS A 199 -1.60 2.39 -12.92
C HIS A 199 -2.83 1.48 -13.11
N ILE A 200 -3.60 1.18 -12.05
CA ILE A 200 -4.87 0.43 -12.13
C ILE A 200 -5.84 1.11 -13.11
N ARG A 201 -5.95 2.43 -13.06
CA ARG A 201 -6.79 3.19 -13.99
C ARG A 201 -6.34 3.04 -15.44
N HIS A 202 -5.04 3.12 -15.71
CA HIS A 202 -4.49 2.94 -17.06
C HIS A 202 -4.76 1.53 -17.59
N MET A 203 -4.60 0.50 -16.77
CA MET A 203 -4.95 -0.87 -17.15
C MET A 203 -6.44 -0.98 -17.51
N LYS A 204 -7.34 -0.40 -16.72
CA LYS A 204 -8.76 -0.39 -16.99
C LYS A 204 -9.11 0.37 -18.27
N MET A 205 -8.48 1.51 -18.53
CA MET A 205 -8.68 2.28 -19.77
C MET A 205 -8.21 1.52 -21.00
N LEU A 206 -7.10 0.75 -20.89
CA LEU A 206 -6.67 -0.14 -21.97
C LEU A 206 -7.68 -1.28 -22.20
N ASP A 207 -8.11 -1.93 -21.13
CA ASP A 207 -9.11 -3.02 -21.19
C ASP A 207 -10.44 -2.57 -21.87
N MET A 208 -10.81 -1.29 -21.69
CA MET A 208 -12.01 -0.68 -22.32
C MET A 208 -11.74 -0.11 -23.74
N GLY A 209 -10.52 -0.20 -24.24
CA GLY A 209 -10.14 0.38 -25.54
C GLY A 209 -10.00 1.90 -25.56
N HIS A 210 -9.97 2.57 -24.40
CA HIS A 210 -9.80 4.01 -24.27
C HIS A 210 -8.33 4.46 -24.32
N LEU A 211 -7.38 3.52 -24.30
CA LEU A 211 -5.95 3.75 -24.52
C LEU A 211 -5.46 2.83 -25.62
N SER A 212 -4.63 3.38 -26.53
CA SER A 212 -3.89 2.53 -27.47
C SER A 212 -2.78 1.76 -26.73
N PRO A 213 -2.40 0.57 -27.21
CA PRO A 213 -1.31 -0.23 -26.63
C PRO A 213 0.00 0.53 -26.45
N ASP A 214 0.38 1.36 -27.44
CA ASP A 214 1.61 2.16 -27.39
C ASP A 214 1.58 3.22 -26.29
N VAL A 215 0.43 3.89 -26.10
CA VAL A 215 0.26 4.86 -25.02
C VAL A 215 0.29 4.14 -23.68
N ALA A 216 -0.41 3.01 -23.56
CA ALA A 216 -0.43 2.20 -22.35
C ALA A 216 0.98 1.75 -21.96
N THR A 217 1.78 1.27 -22.92
CA THR A 217 3.17 0.82 -22.69
C THR A 217 4.03 1.94 -22.13
N ARG A 218 3.99 3.15 -22.70
CA ARG A 218 4.76 4.30 -22.20
C ARG A 218 4.35 4.68 -20.77
N LEU A 219 3.04 4.70 -20.49
CA LEU A 219 2.51 5.00 -19.15
C LEU A 219 2.92 3.93 -18.14
N TRP A 220 2.95 2.67 -18.52
CA TRP A 220 3.37 1.57 -17.66
C TRP A 220 4.84 1.64 -17.31
N LEU A 221 5.70 1.88 -18.28
CA LEU A 221 7.14 2.07 -18.03
C LEU A 221 7.40 3.23 -17.06
N ALA A 222 6.71 4.36 -17.26
CA ALA A 222 6.82 5.52 -16.37
C ALA A 222 6.34 5.19 -14.95
N ASN A 223 5.20 4.49 -14.80
CA ASN A 223 4.66 4.08 -13.52
C ASN A 223 5.54 3.02 -12.83
N TRP A 224 6.10 2.07 -13.59
CA TRP A 224 7.03 1.08 -13.07
C TRP A 224 8.27 1.73 -12.44
N HIS A 225 9.01 2.56 -13.19
CA HIS A 225 10.19 3.26 -12.67
C HIS A 225 9.87 4.13 -11.45
N ARG A 226 8.73 4.81 -11.45
CA ARG A 226 8.26 5.58 -10.31
C ARG A 226 7.94 4.68 -9.14
N GLY A 227 7.17 3.61 -9.34
CA GLY A 227 6.79 2.65 -8.33
C GLY A 227 7.97 1.99 -7.62
N VAL A 228 9.02 1.60 -8.37
CA VAL A 228 10.26 1.07 -7.79
C VAL A 228 10.87 2.05 -6.77
N ARG A 229 10.99 3.35 -7.12
CA ARG A 229 11.56 4.36 -6.22
C ARG A 229 10.67 4.61 -5.01
N GLU A 230 9.36 4.78 -5.21
CA GLU A 230 8.39 5.10 -4.16
C GLU A 230 8.25 3.96 -3.15
N LEU A 231 8.19 2.70 -3.61
CA LEU A 231 8.17 1.53 -2.74
C LEU A 231 9.45 1.38 -1.92
N ARG A 232 10.61 1.69 -2.52
CA ARG A 232 11.89 1.71 -1.78
C ARG A 232 11.87 2.77 -0.67
N THR A 233 11.36 3.97 -0.95
CA THR A 233 11.23 5.06 0.04
C THR A 233 10.28 4.66 1.16
N TYR A 234 9.13 4.06 0.83
CA TYR A 234 8.18 3.56 1.84
C TYR A 234 8.83 2.51 2.75
N ARG A 235 9.51 1.51 2.18
CA ARG A 235 10.21 0.49 2.97
C ARG A 235 11.30 1.08 3.85
N SER A 236 12.02 2.08 3.37
CA SER A 236 13.01 2.79 4.19
C SER A 236 12.36 3.50 5.37
N ALA A 237 11.20 4.14 5.16
CA ALA A 237 10.44 4.79 6.24
C ALA A 237 9.92 3.76 7.26
N MET A 238 9.43 2.60 6.80
CA MET A 238 9.01 1.51 7.70
C MET A 238 10.17 0.96 8.53
N ARG A 239 11.33 0.70 7.90
CA ARG A 239 12.53 0.25 8.63
C ARG A 239 13.03 1.27 9.67
N ALA A 240 12.81 2.56 9.43
CA ALA A 240 13.17 3.60 10.39
C ALA A 240 12.28 3.58 11.65
N MET A 241 11.18 2.83 11.64
CA MET A 241 10.33 2.56 12.81
C MET A 241 10.77 1.31 13.57
N ASP A 242 11.53 0.42 12.92
CA ASP A 242 12.00 -0.82 13.55
C ASP A 242 12.89 -0.49 14.76
N GLY A 243 12.57 -1.08 15.90
CA GLY A 243 13.31 -0.88 17.15
C GLY A 243 12.95 0.40 17.92
N LEU A 244 12.03 1.24 17.41
CA LEU A 244 11.47 2.33 18.21
C LEU A 244 10.47 1.77 19.23
N ALA A 245 10.48 2.36 20.44
CA ALA A 245 9.46 2.05 21.42
C ALA A 245 8.09 2.56 20.92
N THR A 246 7.10 1.69 20.94
CA THR A 246 5.71 2.08 20.68
C THR A 246 5.16 2.96 21.81
N CYS A 247 4.14 3.70 21.56
CA CYS A 247 3.43 4.44 22.59
C CYS A 247 2.68 3.53 23.55
#